data_0ce349d2d1a7b66c14c599e695efcbc4
#
_entry.id   0ce349d2d1a7b66c14c599e695efcbc4
#
_cell.length_a   1.000
_cell.length_b   1.000
_cell.length_c   1.000
_cell.angle_alpha   90.00
_cell.angle_beta   90.00
_cell.angle_gamma   90.00
#
_symmetry.space_group_name_H-M   'P 1'
#
loop_
_entity.id
_entity.type
_entity.pdbx_description
1 polymer ?
#
loop_
_entity_poly.entity_id
_entity_poly.type
_entity_poly.pdbx_seq_one_letter_code
_entity_poly.pdbx_strand_id
1 'polypeptide(L)'
;MNFRLTEEHEMIRKMVRDYAKNEVAPSAAERDEEERFDREIFDKMAELGLTGIPWPEEYGGIGSDYLAYCIAVEELSRVCASTGVTLSAHTSLAGWPIYKFGSEEQKQKYLKPMAQGEKIGAYGLTEPGSGSDAGGMRTTARLDGDHYVLNGSKIFITNGGIADIYVVFALTDPESRQKGTTAFIIESDFPGFSVGKKEKKLGIRSSPTTEIIFEDCRVPKKNMLGKEGEGFKIAMMTLDGGRNGIAAQAVGIAQGALDAAVDYAKEREQFGKPIALQQGIGFKLADMATSVEAARLLTYQAAWLESEGLPYGKESAMSKLFAGDAAMKVTTEAVQVFGGYGYTKDYPVERYMRDAKITQIYEGTQEIQRLVISRMITK
;
A
#
# COMPACT_ATOMS: atom_id res chain seq x y z
N MET A 1 -22.20 -14.46 12.64
CA MET A 1 -21.32 -13.63 11.80
C MET A 1 -21.93 -12.24 11.73
N ASN A 2 -21.23 -11.21 12.15
CA ASN A 2 -21.70 -9.83 12.09
C ASN A 2 -20.93 -9.09 10.99
N PHE A 3 -21.62 -8.62 9.96
CA PHE A 3 -21.03 -7.86 8.84
C PHE A 3 -21.01 -6.34 9.08
N ARG A 4 -21.52 -5.91 10.26
CA ARG A 4 -21.50 -4.48 10.62
C ARG A 4 -20.16 -4.12 11.24
N LEU A 5 -19.66 -2.98 10.88
CA LEU A 5 -18.52 -2.37 11.55
C LEU A 5 -18.91 -1.99 12.98
N THR A 6 -17.91 -1.93 13.86
CA THR A 6 -18.08 -1.41 15.21
C THR A 6 -18.27 0.12 15.17
N GLU A 7 -18.73 0.70 16.27
CA GLU A 7 -18.84 2.17 16.39
C GLU A 7 -17.48 2.85 16.19
N GLU A 8 -16.40 2.25 16.69
CA GLU A 8 -15.03 2.74 16.49
C GLU A 8 -14.64 2.75 15.01
N HIS A 9 -14.87 1.65 14.28
CA HIS A 9 -14.61 1.58 12.84
C HIS A 9 -15.39 2.64 12.06
N GLU A 10 -16.67 2.87 12.40
CA GLU A 10 -17.49 3.90 11.74
C GLU A 10 -17.02 5.33 12.08
N MET A 11 -16.53 5.56 13.29
CA MET A 11 -15.92 6.84 13.68
C MET A 11 -14.63 7.09 12.89
N ILE A 12 -13.73 6.10 12.80
CA ILE A 12 -12.50 6.19 12.01
C ILE A 12 -12.84 6.41 10.55
N ARG A 13 -13.76 5.63 9.98
CA ARG A 13 -14.22 5.80 8.59
C ARG A 13 -14.69 7.23 8.33
N LYS A 14 -15.55 7.76 9.19
CA LYS A 14 -16.07 9.11 9.03
C LYS A 14 -14.95 10.17 9.12
N MET A 15 -14.10 10.07 10.12
CA MET A 15 -12.98 10.99 10.32
C MET A 15 -12.06 11.00 9.08
N VAL A 16 -11.65 9.84 8.59
CA VAL A 16 -10.75 9.73 7.44
C VAL A 16 -11.45 10.21 6.16
N ARG A 17 -12.72 9.91 5.97
CA ARG A 17 -13.52 10.38 4.82
C ARG A 17 -13.62 11.90 4.80
N ASP A 18 -13.92 12.51 5.93
CA ASP A 18 -14.02 13.96 6.06
C ASP A 18 -12.66 14.62 5.78
N TYR A 19 -11.58 14.08 6.34
CA TYR A 19 -10.23 14.53 6.06
C TYR A 19 -9.86 14.35 4.57
N ALA A 20 -10.09 13.18 4.00
CA ALA A 20 -9.79 12.89 2.61
C ALA A 20 -10.52 13.84 1.66
N LYS A 21 -11.81 14.11 1.91
CA LYS A 21 -12.63 14.99 1.09
C LYS A 21 -12.19 16.45 1.19
N ASN A 22 -11.90 16.93 2.39
CA ASN A 22 -11.69 18.36 2.64
C ASN A 22 -10.24 18.80 2.43
N GLU A 23 -9.25 17.93 2.74
CA GLU A 23 -7.84 18.28 2.72
C GLU A 23 -7.05 17.60 1.60
N VAL A 24 -7.39 16.34 1.25
CA VAL A 24 -6.63 15.57 0.25
C VAL A 24 -7.16 15.77 -1.17
N ALA A 25 -8.48 15.72 -1.35
CA ALA A 25 -9.13 15.77 -2.66
C ALA A 25 -8.85 17.08 -3.43
N PRO A 26 -8.85 18.28 -2.80
CA PRO A 26 -8.70 19.54 -3.53
C PRO A 26 -7.41 19.66 -4.35
N SER A 27 -6.29 19.10 -3.85
CA SER A 27 -4.99 19.17 -4.53
C SER A 27 -4.62 17.88 -5.28
N ALA A 28 -5.49 16.84 -5.28
CA ALA A 28 -5.12 15.52 -5.79
C ALA A 28 -4.79 15.51 -7.29
N ALA A 29 -5.51 16.27 -8.11
CA ALA A 29 -5.28 16.38 -9.55
C ALA A 29 -3.97 17.12 -9.86
N GLU A 30 -3.74 18.26 -9.19
CA GLU A 30 -2.51 19.06 -9.33
C GLU A 30 -1.28 18.23 -8.92
N ARG A 31 -1.33 17.59 -7.75
CA ARG A 31 -0.22 16.75 -7.27
C ARG A 31 0.08 15.56 -8.19
N ASP A 32 -0.95 14.96 -8.81
CA ASP A 32 -0.75 13.91 -9.81
C ASP A 32 -0.06 14.46 -11.05
N GLU A 33 -0.47 15.63 -11.57
CA GLU A 33 0.15 16.25 -12.74
C GLU A 33 1.60 16.64 -12.50
N GLU A 34 1.89 17.22 -11.35
CA GLU A 34 3.23 17.65 -10.95
C GLU A 34 4.11 16.51 -10.44
N GLU A 35 3.57 15.30 -10.26
CA GLU A 35 4.25 14.17 -9.62
C GLU A 35 4.81 14.52 -8.23
N ARG A 36 4.08 15.35 -7.48
CA ARG A 36 4.52 15.96 -6.22
C ARG A 36 3.94 15.25 -5.00
N PHE A 37 4.83 14.78 -4.13
CA PHE A 37 4.46 14.40 -2.76
C PHE A 37 4.20 15.67 -1.94
N ASP A 38 3.22 15.60 -1.04
CA ASP A 38 2.86 16.70 -0.17
C ASP A 38 3.07 16.28 1.30
N ARG A 39 4.08 16.88 1.93
CA ARG A 39 4.44 16.58 3.31
C ARG A 39 3.37 17.07 4.29
N GLU A 40 2.70 18.19 4.03
CA GLU A 40 1.67 18.73 4.90
C GLU A 40 0.45 17.79 5.00
N ILE A 41 0.11 17.11 3.89
CA ILE A 41 -0.94 16.08 3.91
C ILE A 41 -0.52 14.90 4.80
N PHE A 42 0.75 14.48 4.74
CA PHE A 42 1.23 13.40 5.60
C PHE A 42 1.26 13.83 7.07
N ASP A 43 1.70 15.03 7.37
CA ASP A 43 1.75 15.56 8.74
C ASP A 43 0.34 15.65 9.36
N LYS A 44 -0.65 16.11 8.59
CA LYS A 44 -2.05 16.09 9.02
C LYS A 44 -2.61 14.68 9.24
N MET A 45 -2.21 13.69 8.42
CA MET A 45 -2.55 12.29 8.71
C MET A 45 -1.98 11.84 10.06
N ALA A 46 -0.75 12.25 10.38
CA ALA A 46 -0.12 11.94 11.65
C ALA A 46 -0.83 12.60 12.84
N GLU A 47 -1.22 13.88 12.72
CA GLU A 47 -2.01 14.60 13.74
C GLU A 47 -3.35 13.92 14.04
N LEU A 48 -3.94 13.24 13.03
CA LEU A 48 -5.14 12.43 13.17
C LEU A 48 -4.87 11.00 13.68
N GLY A 49 -3.61 10.65 13.95
CA GLY A 49 -3.19 9.32 14.40
C GLY A 49 -3.21 8.24 13.30
N LEU A 50 -3.37 8.60 12.02
CA LEU A 50 -3.52 7.63 10.93
C LEU A 50 -2.24 6.83 10.67
N THR A 51 -1.07 7.41 10.92
CA THR A 51 0.24 6.75 10.78
C THR A 51 0.48 5.66 11.82
N GLY A 52 -0.30 5.65 12.90
CA GLY A 52 -0.18 4.75 14.03
C GLY A 52 -1.42 3.89 14.33
N ILE A 53 -2.39 3.77 13.41
CA ILE A 53 -3.67 3.10 13.68
C ILE A 53 -3.51 1.73 14.38
N PRO A 54 -2.76 0.74 13.85
CA PRO A 54 -2.74 -0.60 14.42
C PRO A 54 -1.69 -0.76 15.54
N TRP A 55 -0.93 0.29 15.88
CA TRP A 55 0.14 0.16 16.86
C TRP A 55 -0.35 0.52 18.26
N PRO A 56 0.11 -0.21 19.30
CA PRO A 56 -0.17 0.12 20.70
C PRO A 56 0.26 1.53 21.07
N GLU A 57 -0.42 2.12 22.08
CA GLU A 57 -0.11 3.46 22.60
C GLU A 57 1.33 3.59 23.11
N GLU A 58 1.92 2.51 23.66
CA GLU A 58 3.32 2.50 24.11
C GLU A 58 4.33 2.78 23.00
N TYR A 59 3.92 2.52 21.73
CA TYR A 59 4.68 2.84 20.52
C TYR A 59 4.11 4.06 19.77
N GLY A 60 3.30 4.88 20.43
CA GLY A 60 2.78 6.13 19.86
C GLY A 60 1.61 5.95 18.89
N GLY A 61 1.04 4.75 18.80
CA GLY A 61 -0.14 4.47 18.01
C GLY A 61 -1.44 4.76 18.75
N ILE A 62 -2.58 4.53 18.08
CA ILE A 62 -3.92 4.69 18.68
C ILE A 62 -4.51 3.38 19.22
N GLY A 63 -3.81 2.26 19.04
CA GLY A 63 -4.19 0.97 19.60
C GLY A 63 -5.44 0.33 18.97
N SER A 64 -5.83 0.74 17.77
CA SER A 64 -6.94 0.13 17.03
C SER A 64 -6.47 -1.13 16.30
N ASP A 65 -7.28 -1.70 15.43
CA ASP A 65 -7.01 -2.94 14.75
C ASP A 65 -6.58 -2.76 13.28
N TYR A 66 -6.24 -3.88 12.61
CA TYR A 66 -5.79 -3.85 11.22
C TYR A 66 -6.94 -3.58 10.23
N LEU A 67 -8.19 -3.88 10.62
CA LEU A 67 -9.38 -3.52 9.83
C LEU A 67 -9.57 -2.00 9.80
N ALA A 68 -9.39 -1.32 10.93
CA ALA A 68 -9.41 0.14 11.00
C ALA A 68 -8.36 0.79 10.07
N TYR A 69 -7.14 0.22 10.03
CA TYR A 69 -6.11 0.64 9.08
C TYR A 69 -6.55 0.45 7.62
N CYS A 70 -7.14 -0.69 7.27
CA CYS A 70 -7.64 -0.94 5.92
C CYS A 70 -8.77 0.05 5.54
N ILE A 71 -9.67 0.37 6.47
CA ILE A 71 -10.70 1.39 6.28
C ILE A 71 -10.07 2.76 5.99
N ALA A 72 -9.01 3.14 6.71
CA ALA A 72 -8.31 4.40 6.46
C ALA A 72 -7.67 4.44 5.06
N VAL A 73 -7.01 3.37 4.64
CA VAL A 73 -6.42 3.25 3.29
C VAL A 73 -7.51 3.32 2.20
N GLU A 74 -8.66 2.67 2.41
CA GLU A 74 -9.81 2.73 1.49
C GLU A 74 -10.32 4.16 1.33
N GLU A 75 -10.63 4.87 2.43
CA GLU A 75 -11.20 6.21 2.35
C GLU A 75 -10.22 7.26 1.78
N LEU A 76 -8.93 7.15 2.07
CA LEU A 76 -7.90 7.98 1.42
C LEU A 76 -7.83 7.70 -0.08
N SER A 77 -7.82 6.42 -0.46
CA SER A 77 -7.70 6.00 -1.86
C SER A 77 -8.93 6.32 -2.70
N ARG A 78 -10.08 6.52 -2.07
CA ARG A 78 -11.33 6.97 -2.71
C ARG A 78 -11.18 8.33 -3.38
N VAL A 79 -10.27 9.18 -2.90
CA VAL A 79 -10.00 10.50 -3.46
C VAL A 79 -8.60 10.60 -4.09
N CYS A 80 -7.61 9.92 -3.50
CA CYS A 80 -6.22 9.96 -3.94
C CYS A 80 -5.48 8.66 -3.61
N ALA A 81 -5.33 7.79 -4.58
CA ALA A 81 -4.63 6.51 -4.43
C ALA A 81 -3.15 6.67 -4.01
N SER A 82 -2.51 7.76 -4.42
CA SER A 82 -1.13 8.09 -4.02
C SER A 82 -1.01 8.34 -2.53
N THR A 83 -1.98 9.06 -1.93
CA THR A 83 -1.99 9.28 -0.48
C THR A 83 -2.28 7.97 0.27
N GLY A 84 -3.22 7.16 -0.23
CA GLY A 84 -3.52 5.85 0.36
C GLY A 84 -2.32 4.90 0.36
N VAL A 85 -1.55 4.81 -0.76
CA VAL A 85 -0.39 3.93 -0.82
C VAL A 85 0.78 4.44 0.02
N THR A 86 0.93 5.75 0.19
CA THR A 86 1.95 6.31 1.08
C THR A 86 1.73 5.82 2.52
N LEU A 87 0.49 5.89 3.01
CA LEU A 87 0.12 5.34 4.31
C LEU A 87 0.28 3.81 4.34
N SER A 88 -0.17 3.12 3.29
CA SER A 88 -0.11 1.66 3.20
C SER A 88 1.32 1.14 3.32
N ALA A 89 2.24 1.65 2.52
CA ALA A 89 3.65 1.23 2.55
C ALA A 89 4.34 1.58 3.88
N HIS A 90 4.03 2.75 4.43
CA HIS A 90 4.53 3.19 5.73
C HIS A 90 4.11 2.21 6.85
N THR A 91 2.83 1.87 6.93
CA THR A 91 2.28 1.07 8.03
C THR A 91 2.53 -0.42 7.82
N SER A 92 2.05 -1.00 6.69
CA SER A 92 2.04 -2.45 6.51
C SER A 92 3.38 -3.03 6.07
N LEU A 93 4.20 -2.27 5.33
CA LEU A 93 5.46 -2.79 4.81
C LEU A 93 6.67 -2.39 5.65
N ALA A 94 6.72 -1.16 6.18
CA ALA A 94 7.84 -0.73 7.00
C ALA A 94 7.56 -0.89 8.51
N GLY A 95 6.42 -0.42 9.01
CA GLY A 95 6.07 -0.49 10.43
C GLY A 95 5.80 -1.91 10.92
N TRP A 96 5.01 -2.68 10.18
CA TRP A 96 4.60 -4.03 10.59
C TRP A 96 5.77 -4.98 10.88
N PRO A 97 6.79 -5.13 10.01
CA PRO A 97 7.91 -6.01 10.30
C PRO A 97 8.75 -5.53 11.51
N ILE A 98 8.87 -4.22 11.73
CA ILE A 98 9.55 -3.70 12.92
C ILE A 98 8.73 -4.03 14.17
N TYR A 99 7.42 -3.87 14.14
CA TYR A 99 6.54 -4.24 15.26
C TYR A 99 6.64 -5.75 15.58
N LYS A 100 6.59 -6.60 14.55
CA LYS A 100 6.50 -8.05 14.72
C LYS A 100 7.83 -8.72 15.08
N PHE A 101 8.94 -8.23 14.52
CA PHE A 101 10.26 -8.90 14.63
C PHE A 101 11.34 -8.04 15.27
N GLY A 102 11.07 -6.76 15.50
CA GLY A 102 12.01 -5.85 16.14
C GLY A 102 12.19 -6.11 17.63
N SER A 103 13.40 -5.84 18.12
CA SER A 103 13.65 -5.74 19.55
C SER A 103 12.92 -4.54 20.15
N GLU A 104 12.78 -4.52 21.48
CA GLU A 104 12.14 -3.38 22.14
C GLU A 104 12.88 -2.06 21.85
N GLU A 105 14.23 -2.08 21.83
CA GLU A 105 15.03 -0.91 21.44
C GLU A 105 14.72 -0.46 20.02
N GLN A 106 14.55 -1.39 19.07
CA GLN A 106 14.19 -1.07 17.68
C GLN A 106 12.79 -0.51 17.56
N LYS A 107 11.82 -1.02 18.30
CA LYS A 107 10.44 -0.49 18.30
C LYS A 107 10.39 0.94 18.85
N GLN A 108 11.05 1.20 19.97
CA GLN A 108 11.13 2.55 20.53
C GLN A 108 11.86 3.54 19.62
N LYS A 109 12.96 3.08 18.97
CA LYS A 109 13.77 3.95 18.12
C LYS A 109 13.14 4.22 16.75
N TYR A 110 12.45 3.23 16.15
CA TYR A 110 12.00 3.29 14.77
C TYR A 110 10.48 3.29 14.63
N LEU A 111 9.77 2.35 15.29
CA LEU A 111 8.31 2.26 15.14
C LEU A 111 7.60 3.44 15.78
N LYS A 112 8.03 3.86 16.97
CA LYS A 112 7.40 4.95 17.70
C LYS A 112 7.40 6.28 16.92
N PRO A 113 8.54 6.80 16.42
CA PRO A 113 8.53 8.02 15.62
C PRO A 113 7.79 7.84 14.27
N MET A 114 7.73 6.61 13.73
CA MET A 114 6.91 6.32 12.56
C MET A 114 5.41 6.42 12.90
N ALA A 115 4.97 5.80 13.99
CA ALA A 115 3.58 5.85 14.45
C ALA A 115 3.11 7.29 14.73
N GLN A 116 4.01 8.15 15.21
CA GLN A 116 3.76 9.57 15.46
C GLN A 116 3.90 10.45 14.20
N GLY A 117 4.27 9.87 13.05
CA GLY A 117 4.46 10.57 11.77
C GLY A 117 5.71 11.45 11.68
N GLU A 118 6.58 11.41 12.68
CA GLU A 118 7.86 12.13 12.68
C GLU A 118 8.80 11.57 11.60
N LYS A 119 8.73 10.26 11.35
CA LYS A 119 9.53 9.51 10.39
C LYS A 119 8.64 8.77 9.39
N ILE A 120 9.03 8.76 8.13
CA ILE A 120 8.37 8.00 7.07
C ILE A 120 9.12 6.68 6.86
N GLY A 121 8.37 5.58 6.69
CA GLY A 121 8.91 4.27 6.41
C GLY A 121 8.76 3.85 4.96
N ALA A 122 9.73 3.06 4.48
CA ALA A 122 9.74 2.40 3.18
C ALA A 122 10.22 0.95 3.27
N TYR A 123 9.98 0.18 2.20
CA TYR A 123 10.29 -1.25 2.14
C TYR A 123 11.07 -1.58 0.86
N GLY A 124 12.26 -2.15 1.00
CA GLY A 124 13.18 -2.42 -0.09
C GLY A 124 13.43 -3.92 -0.30
N LEU A 125 12.59 -4.60 -1.09
CA LEU A 125 12.75 -6.00 -1.45
C LEU A 125 13.16 -6.18 -2.92
N THR A 126 12.43 -5.57 -3.85
CA THR A 126 12.53 -5.75 -5.29
C THR A 126 13.85 -5.24 -5.87
N GLU A 127 14.46 -6.02 -6.75
CA GLU A 127 15.66 -5.65 -7.50
C GLU A 127 15.40 -5.66 -9.02
N PRO A 128 16.26 -5.06 -9.85
CA PRO A 128 16.10 -5.08 -11.31
C PRO A 128 15.92 -6.49 -11.91
N GLY A 129 16.54 -7.50 -11.32
CA GLY A 129 16.46 -8.89 -11.74
C GLY A 129 15.57 -9.79 -10.87
N SER A 130 14.90 -9.24 -9.84
CA SER A 130 14.19 -10.02 -8.82
C SER A 130 12.93 -9.28 -8.36
N GLY A 131 11.83 -9.51 -9.09
CA GLY A 131 10.49 -9.03 -8.75
C GLY A 131 9.62 -10.16 -8.20
N SER A 132 8.85 -10.82 -9.08
CA SER A 132 8.03 -11.99 -8.70
C SER A 132 8.85 -13.16 -8.16
N ASP A 133 10.07 -13.33 -8.64
CA ASP A 133 11.07 -14.22 -8.04
C ASP A 133 11.90 -13.47 -6.98
N ALA A 134 11.27 -13.18 -5.84
CA ALA A 134 11.94 -12.46 -4.73
C ALA A 134 13.14 -13.25 -4.17
N GLY A 135 13.18 -14.57 -4.36
CA GLY A 135 14.32 -15.41 -3.94
C GLY A 135 15.57 -15.26 -4.81
N GLY A 136 15.46 -14.59 -5.96
CA GLY A 136 16.56 -14.32 -6.90
C GLY A 136 17.33 -13.02 -6.61
N MET A 137 17.15 -12.40 -5.43
CA MET A 137 17.85 -11.16 -5.07
C MET A 137 19.38 -11.32 -5.06
N ARG A 138 20.10 -10.24 -5.28
CA ARG A 138 21.57 -10.20 -5.38
C ARG A 138 22.24 -9.21 -4.44
N THR A 139 21.50 -8.28 -3.83
CA THR A 139 22.05 -7.37 -2.82
C THR A 139 22.66 -8.19 -1.69
N THR A 140 23.90 -7.91 -1.33
CA THR A 140 24.68 -8.64 -0.31
C THR A 140 24.86 -7.81 0.96
N ALA A 141 25.07 -8.50 2.08
CA ALA A 141 25.41 -7.90 3.36
C ALA A 141 26.53 -8.72 4.01
N ARG A 142 27.76 -8.21 4.01
CA ARG A 142 28.93 -8.87 4.60
C ARG A 142 29.20 -8.33 6.00
N LEU A 143 29.33 -9.22 6.98
CA LEU A 143 29.69 -8.83 8.34
C LEU A 143 31.15 -8.32 8.39
N ASP A 144 31.36 -7.14 8.98
CA ASP A 144 32.65 -6.49 9.19
C ASP A 144 32.70 -5.86 10.59
N GLY A 145 33.22 -6.61 11.54
CA GLY A 145 33.24 -6.24 12.96
C GLY A 145 31.85 -6.14 13.55
N ASP A 146 31.44 -4.95 13.95
CA ASP A 146 30.13 -4.65 14.55
C ASP A 146 29.12 -4.08 13.53
N HIS A 147 29.43 -4.12 12.24
CA HIS A 147 28.60 -3.64 11.14
C HIS A 147 28.42 -4.70 10.05
N TYR A 148 27.32 -4.61 9.33
CA TYR A 148 27.16 -5.21 8.01
C TYR A 148 27.47 -4.17 6.93
N VAL A 149 28.20 -4.58 5.90
CA VAL A 149 28.49 -3.77 4.72
C VAL A 149 27.59 -4.25 3.60
N LEU A 150 26.62 -3.41 3.21
CA LEU A 150 25.64 -3.72 2.17
C LEU A 150 26.12 -3.20 0.81
N ASN A 151 25.94 -4.02 -0.23
CA ASN A 151 26.24 -3.68 -1.62
C ASN A 151 25.13 -4.19 -2.55
N GLY A 152 24.62 -3.31 -3.42
CA GLY A 152 23.55 -3.61 -4.38
C GLY A 152 22.55 -2.48 -4.53
N SER A 153 21.39 -2.77 -5.13
CA SER A 153 20.30 -1.79 -5.25
C SER A 153 18.93 -2.44 -5.17
N LYS A 154 17.92 -1.65 -4.80
CA LYS A 154 16.51 -2.01 -4.83
C LYS A 154 15.76 -1.01 -5.69
N ILE A 155 14.76 -1.48 -6.46
CA ILE A 155 13.97 -0.63 -7.35
C ILE A 155 12.48 -0.65 -6.99
N PHE A 156 11.76 0.34 -7.52
CA PHE A 156 10.32 0.52 -7.30
C PHE A 156 9.95 0.69 -5.83
N ILE A 157 10.80 1.40 -5.07
CA ILE A 157 10.60 1.57 -3.64
C ILE A 157 9.61 2.72 -3.41
N THR A 158 8.40 2.36 -2.99
CA THR A 158 7.36 3.31 -2.55
C THR A 158 7.85 4.08 -1.34
N ASN A 159 7.58 5.38 -1.29
CA ASN A 159 8.11 6.33 -0.32
C ASN A 159 9.65 6.53 -0.42
N GLY A 160 10.32 5.94 -1.41
CA GLY A 160 11.73 6.18 -1.64
C GLY A 160 12.01 7.66 -1.90
N GLY A 161 13.09 8.17 -1.33
CA GLY A 161 13.49 9.57 -1.41
C GLY A 161 12.77 10.53 -0.45
N ILE A 162 11.69 10.09 0.19
CA ILE A 162 11.02 10.83 1.28
C ILE A 162 11.06 10.08 2.62
N ALA A 163 11.36 8.78 2.58
CA ALA A 163 11.44 7.96 3.79
C ALA A 163 12.74 8.22 4.56
N ASP A 164 12.63 8.17 5.88
CA ASP A 164 13.73 8.23 6.83
C ASP A 164 14.24 6.82 7.17
N ILE A 165 13.34 5.83 7.15
CA ILE A 165 13.57 4.47 7.62
C ILE A 165 13.18 3.49 6.53
N TYR A 166 14.08 2.57 6.21
CA TYR A 166 13.88 1.54 5.19
C TYR A 166 14.04 0.15 5.80
N VAL A 167 13.06 -0.73 5.61
CA VAL A 167 13.23 -2.16 5.88
C VAL A 167 13.74 -2.82 4.60
N VAL A 168 14.96 -3.35 4.63
CA VAL A 168 15.68 -3.85 3.44
C VAL A 168 16.14 -5.29 3.64
N PHE A 169 16.17 -6.05 2.56
CA PHE A 169 16.57 -7.47 2.54
C PHE A 169 17.84 -7.64 1.71
N ALA A 170 18.82 -8.33 2.28
CA ALA A 170 20.09 -8.63 1.61
C ALA A 170 20.59 -10.03 1.97
N LEU A 171 21.46 -10.58 1.15
CA LEU A 171 22.07 -11.90 1.36
C LEU A 171 23.28 -11.78 2.30
N THR A 172 23.17 -12.39 3.46
CA THR A 172 24.33 -12.59 4.36
C THR A 172 25.07 -13.89 4.03
N ASP A 173 24.36 -14.86 3.40
CA ASP A 173 24.91 -16.08 2.83
C ASP A 173 24.33 -16.30 1.42
N PRO A 174 25.05 -15.85 0.36
CA PRO A 174 24.58 -15.99 -1.03
C PRO A 174 24.39 -17.46 -1.48
N GLU A 175 25.15 -18.40 -0.94
CA GLU A 175 25.06 -19.81 -1.30
C GLU A 175 23.74 -20.44 -0.83
N SER A 176 23.23 -20.00 0.31
CA SER A 176 21.96 -20.46 0.88
C SER A 176 20.72 -19.78 0.31
N ARG A 177 20.85 -18.82 -0.64
CA ARG A 177 19.74 -18.11 -1.30
C ARG A 177 18.69 -17.59 -0.30
N GLN A 178 17.44 -18.08 -0.38
CA GLN A 178 16.35 -17.65 0.50
C GLN A 178 16.67 -17.83 1.99
N LYS A 179 17.38 -18.90 2.37
CA LYS A 179 17.81 -19.15 3.76
C LYS A 179 18.98 -18.26 4.18
N GLY A 180 19.70 -17.68 3.23
CA GLY A 180 20.78 -16.74 3.44
C GLY A 180 20.31 -15.27 3.44
N THR A 181 19.01 -15.01 3.29
CA THR A 181 18.46 -13.65 3.30
C THR A 181 18.27 -13.14 4.72
N THR A 182 18.71 -11.92 5.00
CA THR A 182 18.57 -11.23 6.29
C THR A 182 17.89 -9.88 6.09
N ALA A 183 17.08 -9.47 7.06
CA ALA A 183 16.40 -8.19 7.05
C ALA A 183 17.15 -7.15 7.89
N PHE A 184 17.16 -5.90 7.43
CA PHE A 184 17.85 -4.77 8.07
C PHE A 184 16.96 -3.55 8.15
N ILE A 185 17.11 -2.76 9.21
CA ILE A 185 16.56 -1.41 9.31
C ILE A 185 17.66 -0.43 8.91
N ILE A 186 17.45 0.29 7.81
CA ILE A 186 18.38 1.28 7.25
C ILE A 186 17.85 2.68 7.55
N GLU A 187 18.69 3.55 8.07
CA GLU A 187 18.42 4.99 8.19
C GLU A 187 18.90 5.69 6.91
N SER A 188 18.15 6.67 6.44
CA SER A 188 18.46 7.36 5.17
C SER A 188 19.77 8.12 5.15
N ASP A 189 20.36 8.39 6.32
CA ASP A 189 21.65 9.08 6.50
C ASP A 189 22.84 8.14 6.69
N PHE A 190 22.64 6.80 6.59
CA PHE A 190 23.77 5.88 6.71
C PHE A 190 24.78 6.07 5.58
N PRO A 191 26.09 6.16 5.90
CA PRO A 191 27.14 6.24 4.89
C PRO A 191 27.04 5.10 3.88
N GLY A 192 27.07 5.42 2.59
CA GLY A 192 26.94 4.46 1.50
C GLY A 192 25.49 4.14 1.10
N PHE A 193 24.47 4.72 1.75
CA PHE A 193 23.10 4.73 1.27
C PHE A 193 22.85 5.95 0.37
N SER A 194 22.17 5.74 -0.75
CA SER A 194 21.73 6.84 -1.61
C SER A 194 20.41 6.51 -2.32
N VAL A 195 19.70 7.56 -2.72
CA VAL A 195 18.47 7.46 -3.51
C VAL A 195 18.82 7.67 -4.98
N GLY A 196 18.44 6.69 -5.79
CA GLY A 196 18.68 6.73 -7.23
C GLY A 196 17.54 7.41 -8.00
N LYS A 197 17.23 6.87 -9.16
CA LYS A 197 16.23 7.42 -10.09
C LYS A 197 14.83 7.41 -9.49
N LYS A 198 14.10 8.53 -9.61
CA LYS A 198 12.65 8.60 -9.42
C LYS A 198 11.94 8.09 -10.67
N GLU A 199 11.00 7.15 -10.51
CA GLU A 199 10.28 6.55 -11.62
C GLU A 199 9.13 7.43 -12.10
N LYS A 200 9.05 7.64 -13.44
CA LYS A 200 7.90 8.23 -14.10
C LYS A 200 6.84 7.15 -14.31
N LYS A 201 5.67 7.32 -13.70
CA LYS A 201 4.66 6.27 -13.62
C LYS A 201 3.39 6.61 -14.41
N LEU A 202 2.63 5.57 -14.78
CA LEU A 202 1.32 5.71 -15.39
C LEU A 202 0.31 6.35 -14.43
N GLY A 203 0.24 5.86 -13.20
CA GLY A 203 -0.67 6.28 -12.13
C GLY A 203 0.05 6.40 -10.79
N ILE A 204 -0.70 6.70 -9.73
CA ILE A 204 -0.17 7.01 -8.39
C ILE A 204 1.03 7.96 -8.43
N ARG A 205 0.93 8.99 -9.28
CA ARG A 205 2.08 9.80 -9.68
C ARG A 205 2.61 10.68 -8.56
N SER A 206 1.75 11.09 -7.62
CA SER A 206 2.15 11.87 -6.44
C SER A 206 2.70 11.04 -5.27
N SER A 207 2.77 9.69 -5.41
CA SER A 207 3.53 8.83 -4.50
C SER A 207 4.93 8.62 -5.07
N PRO A 208 6.00 9.13 -4.46
CA PRO A 208 7.35 8.93 -4.96
C PRO A 208 7.73 7.46 -4.91
N THR A 209 8.36 7.02 -5.99
CA THR A 209 8.83 5.65 -6.16
C THR A 209 10.23 5.74 -6.77
N THR A 210 11.25 5.20 -6.09
CA THR A 210 12.64 5.36 -6.48
C THR A 210 13.41 4.06 -6.47
N GLU A 211 14.58 4.08 -7.06
CA GLU A 211 15.68 3.18 -6.72
C GLU A 211 16.33 3.64 -5.40
N ILE A 212 16.85 2.69 -4.63
CA ILE A 212 17.77 2.92 -3.51
C ILE A 212 19.03 2.10 -3.74
N ILE A 213 20.19 2.67 -3.43
CA ILE A 213 21.50 2.15 -3.78
C ILE A 213 22.34 2.01 -2.52
N PHE A 214 23.08 0.92 -2.44
CA PHE A 214 24.01 0.61 -1.37
C PHE A 214 25.42 0.42 -1.96
N GLU A 215 26.33 1.31 -1.61
CA GLU A 215 27.75 1.27 -2.00
C GLU A 215 28.59 1.27 -0.72
N ASP A 216 29.05 0.08 -0.33
CA ASP A 216 29.72 -0.14 0.96
C ASP A 216 28.93 0.45 2.15
N CYS A 217 27.59 0.35 2.10
CA CYS A 217 26.71 0.93 3.11
C CYS A 217 26.88 0.24 4.46
N ARG A 218 27.36 1.00 5.45
CA ARG A 218 27.68 0.49 6.79
C ARG A 218 26.48 0.53 7.72
N VAL A 219 25.95 -0.64 8.00
CA VAL A 219 24.75 -0.83 8.82
C VAL A 219 25.15 -1.47 10.16
N PRO A 220 24.91 -0.84 11.31
CA PRO A 220 25.22 -1.42 12.60
C PRO A 220 24.56 -2.79 12.80
N LYS A 221 25.25 -3.75 13.37
CA LYS A 221 24.71 -5.11 13.61
C LYS A 221 23.41 -5.09 14.41
N LYS A 222 23.21 -4.13 15.29
CA LYS A 222 21.97 -3.93 16.05
C LYS A 222 20.76 -3.50 15.20
N ASN A 223 20.98 -3.13 13.93
CA ASN A 223 19.94 -2.80 12.96
C ASN A 223 19.47 -4.02 12.15
N MET A 224 20.03 -5.21 12.40
CA MET A 224 19.47 -6.46 11.89
C MET A 224 18.08 -6.67 12.50
N LEU A 225 17.09 -6.93 11.65
CA LEU A 225 15.71 -7.18 12.05
C LEU A 225 15.44 -8.68 12.13
N GLY A 226 15.02 -9.16 13.31
CA GLY A 226 14.89 -10.59 13.58
C GLY A 226 16.26 -11.26 13.73
N LYS A 227 16.43 -12.44 13.11
CA LYS A 227 17.67 -13.22 13.13
C LYS A 227 18.28 -13.33 11.73
N GLU A 228 19.59 -13.53 11.69
CA GLU A 228 20.30 -13.83 10.44
C GLU A 228 19.70 -15.05 9.75
N GLY A 229 19.47 -14.95 8.43
CA GLY A 229 18.84 -16.01 7.64
C GLY A 229 17.30 -16.06 7.70
N GLU A 230 16.63 -15.27 8.55
CA GLU A 230 15.17 -15.23 8.63
C GLU A 230 14.53 -14.17 7.69
N GLY A 231 15.32 -13.37 6.98
CA GLY A 231 14.83 -12.23 6.18
C GLY A 231 13.80 -12.62 5.14
N PHE A 232 13.97 -13.75 4.43
CA PHE A 232 12.99 -14.18 3.43
C PHE A 232 11.62 -14.52 4.06
N LYS A 233 11.62 -15.16 5.24
CA LYS A 233 10.40 -15.43 6.01
C LYS A 233 9.73 -14.12 6.43
N ILE A 234 10.51 -13.18 6.96
CA ILE A 234 10.03 -11.85 7.36
C ILE A 234 9.42 -11.14 6.14
N ALA A 235 10.10 -11.15 4.98
CA ALA A 235 9.59 -10.55 3.75
C ALA A 235 8.23 -11.13 3.33
N MET A 236 8.07 -12.45 3.32
CA MET A 236 6.83 -13.10 2.89
C MET A 236 5.68 -12.80 3.88
N MET A 237 5.93 -12.85 5.18
CA MET A 237 4.92 -12.51 6.19
C MET A 237 4.51 -11.03 6.11
N THR A 238 5.45 -10.12 5.84
CA THR A 238 5.15 -8.70 5.62
C THR A 238 4.25 -8.50 4.41
N LEU A 239 4.51 -9.22 3.30
CA LEU A 239 3.69 -9.13 2.10
C LEU A 239 2.28 -9.70 2.28
N ASP A 240 2.07 -10.65 3.21
CA ASP A 240 0.73 -11.14 3.50
C ASP A 240 -0.17 -10.02 4.07
N GLY A 241 0.33 -9.21 5.01
CA GLY A 241 -0.36 -8.04 5.54
C GLY A 241 -0.44 -6.89 4.52
N GLY A 242 0.63 -6.66 3.76
CA GLY A 242 0.66 -5.63 2.71
C GLY A 242 -0.43 -5.82 1.64
N ARG A 243 -0.75 -7.06 1.26
CA ARG A 243 -1.84 -7.35 0.32
C ARG A 243 -3.19 -6.83 0.78
N ASN A 244 -3.48 -6.85 2.09
CA ASN A 244 -4.72 -6.29 2.65
C ASN A 244 -4.77 -4.77 2.43
N GLY A 245 -3.65 -4.06 2.61
CA GLY A 245 -3.54 -2.62 2.32
C GLY A 245 -3.77 -2.31 0.84
N ILE A 246 -3.21 -3.12 -0.08
CA ILE A 246 -3.42 -2.92 -1.53
C ILE A 246 -4.85 -3.29 -1.94
N ALA A 247 -5.46 -4.31 -1.35
CA ALA A 247 -6.86 -4.62 -1.59
C ALA A 247 -7.76 -3.47 -1.14
N ALA A 248 -7.51 -2.89 0.04
CA ALA A 248 -8.23 -1.71 0.54
C ALA A 248 -8.04 -0.48 -0.37
N GLN A 249 -6.82 -0.25 -0.86
CA GLN A 249 -6.55 0.80 -1.85
C GLN A 249 -7.36 0.57 -3.14
N ALA A 250 -7.38 -0.64 -3.66
CA ALA A 250 -8.12 -0.97 -4.88
C ALA A 250 -9.63 -0.76 -4.69
N VAL A 251 -10.17 -1.15 -3.54
CA VAL A 251 -11.58 -0.89 -3.15
C VAL A 251 -11.86 0.61 -3.11
N GLY A 252 -10.97 1.40 -2.50
CA GLY A 252 -11.10 2.86 -2.42
C GLY A 252 -11.12 3.52 -3.81
N ILE A 253 -10.17 3.16 -4.69
CA ILE A 253 -10.12 3.65 -6.07
C ILE A 253 -11.41 3.32 -6.82
N ALA A 254 -11.87 2.07 -6.71
CA ALA A 254 -13.10 1.62 -7.36
C ALA A 254 -14.34 2.35 -6.82
N GLN A 255 -14.42 2.58 -5.51
CA GLN A 255 -15.50 3.33 -4.88
C GLN A 255 -15.50 4.79 -5.35
N GLY A 256 -14.35 5.46 -5.40
CA GLY A 256 -14.26 6.84 -5.89
C GLY A 256 -14.70 6.96 -7.35
N ALA A 257 -14.33 6.01 -8.19
CA ALA A 257 -14.74 5.96 -9.58
C ALA A 257 -16.26 5.70 -9.73
N LEU A 258 -16.82 4.81 -8.92
CA LEU A 258 -18.26 4.54 -8.88
C LEU A 258 -19.05 5.78 -8.45
N ASP A 259 -18.62 6.46 -7.38
CA ASP A 259 -19.28 7.66 -6.88
C ASP A 259 -19.34 8.75 -7.96
N ALA A 260 -18.18 9.02 -8.58
CA ALA A 260 -18.10 10.00 -9.66
C ALA A 260 -19.02 9.62 -10.84
N ALA A 261 -19.04 8.33 -11.22
CA ALA A 261 -19.91 7.85 -12.32
C ALA A 261 -21.40 7.98 -11.99
N VAL A 262 -21.80 7.68 -10.75
CA VAL A 262 -23.18 7.81 -10.27
C VAL A 262 -23.63 9.27 -10.28
N ASP A 263 -22.81 10.17 -9.73
CA ASP A 263 -23.15 11.59 -9.66
C ASP A 263 -23.24 12.19 -11.06
N TYR A 264 -22.25 11.93 -11.92
CA TYR A 264 -22.30 12.38 -13.32
C TYR A 264 -23.52 11.83 -14.05
N ALA A 265 -23.87 10.55 -13.88
CA ALA A 265 -25.00 9.94 -14.57
C ALA A 265 -26.36 10.53 -14.15
N LYS A 266 -26.50 11.05 -12.92
CA LYS A 266 -27.70 11.73 -12.43
C LYS A 266 -27.85 13.13 -13.04
N GLU A 267 -26.76 13.83 -13.32
CA GLU A 267 -26.75 15.21 -13.80
C GLU A 267 -26.70 15.30 -15.34
N ARG A 268 -25.95 14.41 -15.98
CA ARG A 268 -25.77 14.41 -17.44
C ARG A 268 -27.03 13.98 -18.15
N GLU A 269 -27.55 14.83 -19.01
CA GLU A 269 -28.74 14.54 -19.83
C GLU A 269 -28.36 14.19 -21.25
N GLN A 270 -28.98 13.14 -21.79
CA GLN A 270 -29.04 12.79 -23.20
C GLN A 270 -30.40 12.17 -23.53
N PHE A 271 -30.88 12.39 -24.77
CA PHE A 271 -32.20 11.95 -25.19
C PHE A 271 -33.33 12.49 -24.29
N GLY A 272 -33.17 13.73 -23.78
CA GLY A 272 -34.16 14.44 -22.99
C GLY A 272 -34.33 13.98 -21.55
N LYS A 273 -33.37 13.21 -20.99
CA LYS A 273 -33.40 12.76 -19.60
C LYS A 273 -31.99 12.44 -19.05
N PRO A 274 -31.80 12.41 -17.72
CA PRO A 274 -30.55 11.95 -17.11
C PRO A 274 -30.13 10.58 -17.64
N ILE A 275 -28.82 10.40 -17.93
CA ILE A 275 -28.32 9.15 -18.49
C ILE A 275 -28.45 7.98 -17.47
N ALA A 276 -28.54 8.24 -16.18
CA ALA A 276 -28.87 7.23 -15.16
C ALA A 276 -30.18 6.51 -15.43
N LEU A 277 -31.13 7.14 -16.07
CA LEU A 277 -32.44 6.55 -16.46
C LEU A 277 -32.38 5.72 -17.73
N GLN A 278 -31.24 5.67 -18.41
CA GLN A 278 -31.01 4.74 -19.53
C GLN A 278 -30.63 3.38 -18.96
N GLN A 279 -31.39 2.33 -19.30
CA GLN A 279 -31.21 0.99 -18.75
C GLN A 279 -29.78 0.47 -18.85
N GLY A 280 -29.11 0.69 -20.00
CA GLY A 280 -27.73 0.27 -20.21
C GLY A 280 -26.73 0.94 -19.24
N ILE A 281 -26.94 2.21 -18.88
CA ILE A 281 -26.13 2.91 -17.88
C ILE A 281 -26.46 2.41 -16.47
N GLY A 282 -27.75 2.29 -16.15
CA GLY A 282 -28.19 1.78 -14.84
C GLY A 282 -27.62 0.39 -14.53
N PHE A 283 -27.59 -0.52 -15.52
CA PHE A 283 -26.99 -1.85 -15.34
C PHE A 283 -25.48 -1.79 -15.12
N LYS A 284 -24.74 -0.93 -15.85
CA LYS A 284 -23.31 -0.73 -15.60
C LYS A 284 -23.05 -0.27 -14.16
N LEU A 285 -23.80 0.72 -13.67
CA LEU A 285 -23.65 1.22 -12.31
C LEU A 285 -23.97 0.14 -11.26
N ALA A 286 -24.97 -0.70 -11.50
CA ALA A 286 -25.31 -1.84 -10.63
C ALA A 286 -24.20 -2.89 -10.58
N ASP A 287 -23.61 -3.24 -11.74
CA ASP A 287 -22.49 -4.18 -11.82
C ASP A 287 -21.23 -3.63 -11.13
N MET A 288 -20.95 -2.33 -11.32
CA MET A 288 -19.85 -1.64 -10.64
C MET A 288 -20.04 -1.67 -9.12
N ALA A 289 -21.22 -1.31 -8.62
CA ALA A 289 -21.53 -1.32 -7.18
C ALA A 289 -21.41 -2.72 -6.58
N THR A 290 -21.92 -3.75 -7.26
CA THR A 290 -21.81 -5.14 -6.83
C THR A 290 -20.35 -5.60 -6.76
N SER A 291 -19.53 -5.22 -7.74
CA SER A 291 -18.10 -5.57 -7.78
C SER A 291 -17.32 -4.90 -6.65
N VAL A 292 -17.60 -3.62 -6.34
CA VAL A 292 -16.98 -2.88 -5.25
C VAL A 292 -17.33 -3.51 -3.90
N GLU A 293 -18.61 -3.83 -3.67
CA GLU A 293 -19.04 -4.41 -2.41
C GLU A 293 -18.47 -5.82 -2.18
N ALA A 294 -18.42 -6.65 -3.22
CA ALA A 294 -17.80 -7.97 -3.13
C ALA A 294 -16.29 -7.86 -2.81
N ALA A 295 -15.57 -6.91 -3.42
CA ALA A 295 -14.17 -6.64 -3.15
C ALA A 295 -13.95 -6.17 -1.70
N ARG A 296 -14.81 -5.27 -1.21
CA ARG A 296 -14.77 -4.77 0.17
C ARG A 296 -14.97 -5.88 1.19
N LEU A 297 -15.95 -6.74 0.99
CA LEU A 297 -16.22 -7.85 1.92
C LEU A 297 -15.05 -8.83 2.00
N LEU A 298 -14.43 -9.18 0.88
CA LEU A 298 -13.22 -10.02 0.88
C LEU A 298 -12.05 -9.33 1.59
N THR A 299 -11.87 -8.03 1.36
CA THR A 299 -10.79 -7.25 1.98
C THR A 299 -10.98 -7.15 3.50
N TYR A 300 -12.18 -6.84 3.95
CA TYR A 300 -12.50 -6.72 5.37
C TYR A 300 -12.42 -8.06 6.09
N GLN A 301 -12.80 -9.16 5.42
CA GLN A 301 -12.62 -10.50 5.99
C GLN A 301 -11.13 -10.79 6.24
N ALA A 302 -10.26 -10.52 5.27
CA ALA A 302 -8.82 -10.75 5.41
C ALA A 302 -8.19 -9.87 6.50
N ALA A 303 -8.58 -8.59 6.55
CA ALA A 303 -8.11 -7.65 7.57
C ALA A 303 -8.60 -8.03 8.98
N TRP A 304 -9.85 -8.47 9.11
CA TRP A 304 -10.40 -8.95 10.38
C TRP A 304 -9.66 -10.21 10.87
N LEU A 305 -9.38 -11.17 10.00
CA LEU A 305 -8.60 -12.37 10.37
C LEU A 305 -7.20 -11.99 10.90
N GLU A 306 -6.55 -10.99 10.30
CA GLU A 306 -5.27 -10.47 10.79
C GLU A 306 -5.40 -9.82 12.17
N SER A 307 -6.45 -9.03 12.39
CA SER A 307 -6.76 -8.40 13.68
C SER A 307 -6.96 -9.42 14.80
N GLU A 308 -7.63 -10.55 14.48
CA GLU A 308 -7.85 -11.65 15.42
C GLU A 308 -6.62 -12.57 15.61
N GLY A 309 -5.51 -12.30 14.92
CA GLY A 309 -4.32 -13.16 14.96
C GLY A 309 -4.53 -14.55 14.33
N LEU A 310 -5.54 -14.69 13.48
CA LEU A 310 -5.87 -15.93 12.75
C LEU A 310 -5.06 -16.02 11.44
N PRO A 311 -4.89 -17.23 10.86
CA PRO A 311 -4.27 -17.37 9.55
C PRO A 311 -5.09 -16.65 8.47
N TYR A 312 -4.46 -15.76 7.71
CA TYR A 312 -5.13 -14.90 6.72
C TYR A 312 -4.45 -14.87 5.33
N GLY A 313 -3.32 -15.52 5.15
CA GLY A 313 -2.52 -15.41 3.92
C GLY A 313 -3.27 -15.81 2.64
N LYS A 314 -4.20 -16.80 2.72
CA LYS A 314 -5.05 -17.20 1.58
C LYS A 314 -6.10 -16.12 1.29
N GLU A 315 -6.79 -15.66 2.31
CA GLU A 315 -7.84 -14.64 2.22
C GLU A 315 -7.26 -13.30 1.74
N SER A 316 -6.08 -12.94 2.21
CA SER A 316 -5.31 -11.78 1.77
C SER A 316 -4.97 -11.86 0.26
N ALA A 317 -4.49 -13.02 -0.21
CA ALA A 317 -4.23 -13.22 -1.63
C ALA A 317 -5.52 -13.17 -2.48
N MET A 318 -6.63 -13.75 -1.98
CA MET A 318 -7.95 -13.72 -2.64
C MET A 318 -8.50 -12.29 -2.71
N SER A 319 -8.43 -11.54 -1.62
CA SER A 319 -8.91 -10.16 -1.57
C SER A 319 -8.16 -9.26 -2.54
N LYS A 320 -6.81 -9.33 -2.55
CA LYS A 320 -5.97 -8.53 -3.46
C LYS A 320 -6.20 -8.88 -4.91
N LEU A 321 -6.32 -10.17 -5.23
CA LEU A 321 -6.64 -10.64 -6.57
C LEU A 321 -7.96 -10.07 -7.07
N PHE A 322 -9.02 -10.26 -6.28
CA PHE A 322 -10.36 -9.82 -6.67
C PHE A 322 -10.49 -8.29 -6.69
N ALA A 323 -10.00 -7.60 -5.67
CA ALA A 323 -10.10 -6.14 -5.58
C ALA A 323 -9.34 -5.44 -6.71
N GLY A 324 -8.13 -5.90 -7.08
CA GLY A 324 -7.37 -5.35 -8.18
C GLY A 324 -8.06 -5.52 -9.54
N ASP A 325 -8.66 -6.69 -9.80
CA ASP A 325 -9.42 -6.93 -11.04
C ASP A 325 -10.73 -6.11 -11.05
N ALA A 326 -11.43 -6.02 -9.92
CA ALA A 326 -12.64 -5.20 -9.77
C ALA A 326 -12.34 -3.70 -9.98
N ALA A 327 -11.25 -3.18 -9.38
CA ALA A 327 -10.86 -1.79 -9.52
C ALA A 327 -10.59 -1.42 -10.99
N MET A 328 -9.86 -2.26 -11.71
CA MET A 328 -9.57 -2.02 -13.12
C MET A 328 -10.84 -2.03 -13.97
N LYS A 329 -11.76 -2.98 -13.72
CA LYS A 329 -13.06 -3.05 -14.41
C LYS A 329 -13.92 -1.82 -14.11
N VAL A 330 -14.10 -1.49 -12.81
CA VAL A 330 -14.97 -0.39 -12.39
C VAL A 330 -14.47 0.96 -12.89
N THR A 331 -13.16 1.23 -12.80
CA THR A 331 -12.59 2.50 -13.28
C THR A 331 -12.69 2.64 -14.80
N THR A 332 -12.52 1.55 -15.55
CA THR A 332 -12.71 1.55 -17.02
C THR A 332 -14.17 1.84 -17.38
N GLU A 333 -15.14 1.23 -16.70
CA GLU A 333 -16.56 1.50 -16.91
C GLU A 333 -16.95 2.92 -16.45
N ALA A 334 -16.31 3.48 -15.42
CA ALA A 334 -16.51 4.88 -15.03
C ALA A 334 -16.11 5.83 -16.17
N VAL A 335 -14.93 5.64 -16.77
CA VAL A 335 -14.52 6.42 -17.96
C VAL A 335 -15.56 6.29 -19.07
N GLN A 336 -16.10 5.09 -19.31
CA GLN A 336 -17.12 4.84 -20.32
C GLN A 336 -18.45 5.57 -20.02
N VAL A 337 -18.87 5.64 -18.75
CA VAL A 337 -20.09 6.36 -18.32
C VAL A 337 -19.96 7.86 -18.60
N PHE A 338 -18.77 8.44 -18.40
CA PHE A 338 -18.49 9.84 -18.69
C PHE A 338 -18.40 10.14 -20.20
N GLY A 339 -18.21 9.12 -21.05
CA GLY A 339 -18.01 9.30 -22.48
C GLY A 339 -16.77 10.14 -22.80
N GLY A 340 -16.88 11.10 -23.72
CA GLY A 340 -15.74 11.96 -24.10
C GLY A 340 -15.10 12.70 -22.93
N TYR A 341 -15.89 13.16 -21.98
CA TYR A 341 -15.38 13.81 -20.77
C TYR A 341 -14.57 12.89 -19.87
N GLY A 342 -14.86 11.59 -19.86
CA GLY A 342 -14.07 10.60 -19.11
C GLY A 342 -12.66 10.41 -19.66
N TYR A 343 -12.39 10.82 -20.89
CA TYR A 343 -11.10 10.72 -21.57
C TYR A 343 -10.26 12.01 -21.46
N THR A 344 -10.78 13.03 -20.75
CA THR A 344 -10.09 14.29 -20.48
C THR A 344 -9.70 14.37 -19.02
N LYS A 345 -8.84 15.33 -18.66
CA LYS A 345 -8.38 15.55 -17.29
C LYS A 345 -9.33 16.44 -16.46
N ASP A 346 -10.48 16.85 -17.03
CA ASP A 346 -11.46 17.70 -16.34
C ASP A 346 -12.18 16.97 -15.20
N TYR A 347 -12.18 15.63 -15.26
CA TYR A 347 -12.81 14.75 -14.28
C TYR A 347 -11.83 13.70 -13.75
N PRO A 348 -12.02 13.18 -12.53
CA PRO A 348 -11.03 12.33 -11.87
C PRO A 348 -10.98 10.89 -12.41
N VAL A 349 -11.92 10.47 -13.27
CA VAL A 349 -12.11 9.06 -13.65
C VAL A 349 -10.94 8.51 -14.47
N GLU A 350 -10.29 9.33 -15.30
CA GLU A 350 -9.08 8.91 -16.04
C GLU A 350 -7.91 8.64 -15.09
N ARG A 351 -7.75 9.46 -14.02
CA ARG A 351 -6.74 9.26 -12.98
C ARG A 351 -7.01 7.99 -12.21
N TYR A 352 -8.25 7.72 -11.80
CA TYR A 352 -8.63 6.48 -11.13
C TYR A 352 -8.30 5.24 -11.99
N MET A 353 -8.53 5.30 -13.30
CA MET A 353 -8.19 4.19 -14.19
C MET A 353 -6.68 3.96 -14.29
N ARG A 354 -5.87 5.03 -14.36
CA ARG A 354 -4.41 4.93 -14.34
C ARG A 354 -3.90 4.38 -13.01
N ASP A 355 -4.45 4.86 -11.90
CA ASP A 355 -4.10 4.44 -10.56
C ASP A 355 -4.48 2.98 -10.27
N ALA A 356 -5.66 2.55 -10.74
CA ALA A 356 -6.13 1.18 -10.53
C ALA A 356 -5.17 0.12 -11.11
N LYS A 357 -4.50 0.42 -12.22
CA LYS A 357 -3.65 -0.58 -12.90
C LYS A 357 -2.54 -1.13 -12.03
N ILE A 358 -1.94 -0.31 -11.17
CA ILE A 358 -0.82 -0.76 -10.32
C ILE A 358 -1.27 -1.81 -9.30
N THR A 359 -2.53 -1.80 -8.86
CA THR A 359 -3.05 -2.75 -7.87
C THR A 359 -3.06 -4.19 -8.37
N GLN A 360 -2.97 -4.41 -9.69
CA GLN A 360 -2.79 -5.72 -10.30
C GLN A 360 -1.33 -6.17 -10.37
N ILE A 361 -0.36 -5.28 -10.09
CA ILE A 361 1.07 -5.51 -10.38
C ILE A 361 1.88 -5.64 -9.09
N TYR A 362 1.87 -4.61 -8.23
CA TYR A 362 2.73 -4.59 -7.05
C TYR A 362 2.22 -5.45 -5.89
N GLU A 363 3.09 -5.68 -4.89
CA GLU A 363 2.88 -6.61 -3.77
C GLU A 363 2.45 -8.01 -4.20
N GLY A 364 3.06 -8.45 -5.30
CA GLY A 364 2.74 -9.70 -5.99
C GLY A 364 1.70 -9.50 -7.10
N THR A 365 2.10 -9.84 -8.33
CA THR A 365 1.19 -9.74 -9.48
C THR A 365 -0.05 -10.62 -9.29
N GLN A 366 -1.08 -10.42 -10.12
CA GLN A 366 -2.28 -11.26 -10.09
C GLN A 366 -1.96 -12.75 -10.30
N GLU A 367 -0.91 -13.06 -11.08
CA GLU A 367 -0.38 -14.42 -11.28
C GLU A 367 0.22 -14.99 -10.00
N ILE A 368 0.96 -14.16 -9.24
CA ILE A 368 1.51 -14.54 -7.93
C ILE A 368 0.40 -14.81 -6.93
N GLN A 369 -0.66 -13.98 -6.91
CA GLN A 369 -1.81 -14.25 -6.03
C GLN A 369 -2.45 -15.60 -6.35
N ARG A 370 -2.67 -15.90 -7.65
CA ARG A 370 -3.19 -17.20 -8.09
C ARG A 370 -2.28 -18.36 -7.68
N LEU A 371 -0.95 -18.16 -7.78
CA LEU A 371 0.03 -19.16 -7.34
C LEU A 371 -0.05 -19.40 -5.82
N VAL A 372 -0.16 -18.35 -5.02
CA VAL A 372 -0.32 -18.44 -3.54
C VAL A 372 -1.60 -19.20 -3.20
N ILE A 373 -2.74 -18.77 -3.76
CA ILE A 373 -4.04 -19.40 -3.53
C ILE A 373 -3.99 -20.87 -3.92
N SER A 374 -3.54 -21.18 -5.13
CA SER A 374 -3.50 -22.56 -5.63
C SER A 374 -2.69 -23.48 -4.71
N ARG A 375 -1.51 -23.04 -4.26
CA ARG A 375 -0.67 -23.80 -3.33
C ARG A 375 -1.35 -24.05 -1.97
N MET A 376 -2.20 -23.12 -1.52
CA MET A 376 -2.87 -23.25 -0.22
C MET A 376 -4.12 -24.15 -0.27
N ILE A 377 -4.81 -24.22 -1.41
CA ILE A 377 -6.00 -25.07 -1.57
C ILE A 377 -5.68 -26.48 -2.05
N THR A 378 -4.46 -26.73 -2.53
CA THR A 378 -4.03 -28.06 -3.04
C THR A 378 -3.10 -28.82 -2.08
N LYS A 379 -2.80 -28.24 -0.92
CA LYS A 379 -2.09 -28.91 0.18
C LYS A 379 -3.09 -29.57 1.12
#